data_3146b82db4cfa659cb7d74c6cf8245c9
#
_entry.id   3146b82db4cfa659cb7d74c6cf8245c9
#
_cell.length_a   1.000
_cell.length_b   1.000
_cell.length_c   1.000
_cell.angle_alpha   90.00
_cell.angle_beta   90.00
_cell.angle_gamma   90.00
#
_symmetry.space_group_name_H-M   'P 1'
#
loop_
_entity.id
_entity.type
_entity.pdbx_description
1 polymer ?
#
loop_
_entity_poly.entity_id
_entity_poly.type
_entity_poly.pdbx_seq_one_letter_code
_entity_poly.pdbx_strand_id
1 'polypeptide(L)'
;MEMLRRQWARATDASTCGLLALAQWRHRHQASTRGQLEEYLTACDPLTREQYYAAPPLEPHRERGGDIVWPTPHPSGLIGNDHASAWLQPCSRGWSAPTVLILHALMSVNDLGYRRLASKFNAMGWNAAFLHLPFHYGRRPPGYLNGELAVTAHMVRTAEGLRQGVSELRQLMAWLRAKGCAEFGVFGTSYGAWTGALLASVENDISFIALLQPITDVEHAIWESPASVTMRRLLRANGVDPGLTRRHAHLTSPLHGPTSASPERIVMAIGAWDRIAPPGRVRALAEAWGGARVITSPQGHFGYVAARDIFAAVHKIIG
;
A
#
# COMPACT_ATOMS: atom_id res chain seq x y z
N MET A 1 -27.60 18.36 6.34
CA MET A 1 -26.95 17.09 6.71
C MET A 1 -25.60 16.91 6.03
N GLU A 2 -25.46 17.18 4.74
CA GLU A 2 -24.18 17.03 4.00
C GLU A 2 -23.08 17.95 4.54
N MET A 3 -23.39 19.21 4.82
CA MET A 3 -22.42 20.17 5.39
C MET A 3 -21.83 19.68 6.71
N LEU A 4 -22.64 19.12 7.61
CA LEU A 4 -22.17 18.55 8.88
C LEU A 4 -21.27 17.33 8.65
N ARG A 5 -21.64 16.41 7.75
CA ARG A 5 -20.80 15.25 7.39
C ARG A 5 -19.46 15.70 6.84
N ARG A 6 -19.44 16.72 5.98
CA ARG A 6 -18.19 17.27 5.42
C ARG A 6 -17.32 17.90 6.51
N GLN A 7 -17.91 18.63 7.47
CA GLN A 7 -17.16 19.22 8.59
C GLN A 7 -16.55 18.13 9.48
N TRP A 8 -17.32 17.10 9.82
CA TRP A 8 -16.82 15.95 10.59
C TRP A 8 -15.68 15.21 9.87
N ALA A 9 -15.83 14.92 8.58
CA ALA A 9 -14.79 14.29 7.79
C ALA A 9 -13.50 15.11 7.80
N ARG A 10 -13.61 16.44 7.61
CA ARG A 10 -12.44 17.34 7.65
C ARG A 10 -11.79 17.41 9.02
N ALA A 11 -12.57 17.40 10.10
CA ALA A 11 -12.05 17.41 11.46
C ALA A 11 -11.31 16.10 11.78
N THR A 12 -11.87 14.95 11.38
CA THR A 12 -11.24 13.63 11.54
C THR A 12 -9.91 13.57 10.77
N ASP A 13 -9.93 13.94 9.48
CA ASP A 13 -8.73 13.94 8.64
C ASP A 13 -7.66 14.89 9.22
N ALA A 14 -8.04 16.08 9.68
CA ALA A 14 -7.11 17.05 10.28
C ALA A 14 -6.48 16.53 11.57
N SER A 15 -7.28 15.93 12.46
CA SER A 15 -6.79 15.33 13.72
C SER A 15 -5.80 14.19 13.46
N THR A 16 -6.12 13.32 12.50
CA THR A 16 -5.23 12.21 12.15
C THR A 16 -3.96 12.69 11.48
N CYS A 17 -4.04 13.69 10.59
CA CYS A 17 -2.85 14.35 10.03
C CYS A 17 -1.97 14.98 11.11
N GLY A 18 -2.57 15.55 12.16
CA GLY A 18 -1.84 16.08 13.31
C GLY A 18 -1.06 15.01 14.06
N LEU A 19 -1.67 13.84 14.30
CA LEU A 19 -0.98 12.69 14.92
C LEU A 19 0.15 12.16 14.04
N LEU A 20 -0.06 12.05 12.72
CA LEU A 20 0.99 11.68 11.77
C LEU A 20 2.15 12.68 11.77
N ALA A 21 1.84 13.98 11.85
CA ALA A 21 2.86 15.03 11.91
C ALA A 21 3.72 14.91 13.17
N LEU A 22 3.12 14.57 14.32
CA LEU A 22 3.86 14.31 15.58
C LEU A 22 4.73 13.05 15.46
N ALA A 23 4.21 11.96 14.91
CA ALA A 23 4.97 10.74 14.66
C ALA A 23 6.18 11.01 13.74
N GLN A 24 5.99 11.74 12.65
CA GLN A 24 7.08 12.15 11.76
C GLN A 24 8.12 13.04 12.47
N TRP A 25 7.67 13.93 13.36
CA TRP A 25 8.57 14.82 14.12
C TRP A 25 9.48 14.07 15.10
N ARG A 26 9.06 12.94 15.63
CA ARG A 26 9.91 12.06 16.48
C ARG A 26 11.16 11.60 15.74
N HIS A 27 11.08 11.45 14.41
CA HIS A 27 12.18 10.96 13.55
C HIS A 27 12.85 12.07 12.73
N ARG A 28 12.68 13.35 13.11
CA ARG A 28 13.22 14.50 12.37
C ARG A 28 14.73 14.45 12.14
N HIS A 29 15.48 13.84 13.06
CA HIS A 29 16.94 13.68 12.97
C HIS A 29 17.36 12.59 11.96
N GLN A 30 16.42 11.80 11.46
CA GLN A 30 16.65 10.76 10.46
C GLN A 30 16.22 11.20 9.05
N ALA A 31 15.82 12.45 8.86
CA ALA A 31 15.44 12.95 7.54
C ALA A 31 16.60 12.82 6.55
N SER A 32 16.30 12.34 5.34
CA SER A 32 17.32 12.21 4.28
C SER A 32 17.88 13.58 3.92
N THR A 33 19.19 13.68 3.83
CA THR A 33 19.87 14.81 3.24
C THR A 33 19.78 14.74 1.71
N ARG A 34 20.02 15.88 1.04
CA ARG A 34 20.08 15.95 -0.42
C ARG A 34 21.07 14.92 -1.00
N GLY A 35 22.31 14.88 -0.47
CA GLY A 35 23.35 13.97 -0.97
C GLY A 35 22.98 12.50 -0.82
N GLN A 36 22.43 12.09 0.34
CA GLN A 36 21.97 10.70 0.54
C GLN A 36 20.89 10.31 -0.45
N LEU A 37 19.96 11.22 -0.72
CA LEU A 37 18.89 10.95 -1.68
C LEU A 37 19.41 10.92 -3.11
N GLU A 38 20.29 11.82 -3.50
CA GLU A 38 20.92 11.84 -4.83
C GLU A 38 21.72 10.56 -5.12
N GLU A 39 22.48 10.08 -4.15
CA GLU A 39 23.21 8.81 -4.26
C GLU A 39 22.27 7.64 -4.51
N TYR A 40 21.22 7.51 -3.69
CA TYR A 40 20.21 6.48 -3.84
C TYR A 40 19.48 6.55 -5.19
N LEU A 41 19.06 7.75 -5.61
CA LEU A 41 18.37 7.96 -6.86
C LEU A 41 19.25 7.63 -8.07
N THR A 42 20.53 7.96 -8.02
CA THR A 42 21.48 7.64 -9.10
C THR A 42 21.60 6.13 -9.31
N ALA A 43 21.53 5.33 -8.24
CA ALA A 43 21.48 3.88 -8.34
C ALA A 43 20.13 3.36 -8.87
N CYS A 44 19.05 4.09 -8.64
CA CYS A 44 17.70 3.70 -9.05
C CYS A 44 17.29 4.17 -10.46
N ASP A 45 17.84 5.29 -10.95
CA ASP A 45 17.48 5.90 -12.24
C ASP A 45 17.51 4.93 -13.45
N PRO A 46 18.49 4.00 -13.57
CA PRO A 46 18.52 3.08 -14.70
C PRO A 46 17.57 1.89 -14.58
N LEU A 47 16.91 1.70 -13.42
CA LEU A 47 16.10 0.51 -13.16
C LEU A 47 14.69 0.65 -13.76
N THR A 48 14.23 -0.41 -14.40
CA THR A 48 12.80 -0.59 -14.69
C THR A 48 12.08 -1.01 -13.40
N ARG A 49 10.74 -0.89 -13.37
CA ARG A 49 9.94 -1.40 -12.25
C ARG A 49 10.15 -2.88 -12.01
N GLU A 50 10.22 -3.66 -13.07
CA GLU A 50 10.45 -5.11 -13.00
C GLU A 50 11.78 -5.43 -12.29
N GLN A 51 12.85 -4.71 -12.64
CA GLN A 51 14.16 -4.85 -12.00
C GLN A 51 14.15 -4.35 -10.54
N TYR A 52 13.49 -3.22 -10.28
CA TYR A 52 13.42 -2.63 -8.95
C TYR A 52 12.66 -3.52 -7.96
N TYR A 53 11.58 -4.16 -8.39
CA TYR A 53 10.76 -5.05 -7.57
C TYR A 53 11.09 -6.54 -7.75
N ALA A 54 12.17 -6.87 -8.43
CA ALA A 54 12.63 -8.25 -8.55
C ALA A 54 12.98 -8.83 -7.18
N ALA A 55 12.64 -10.11 -6.97
CA ALA A 55 12.95 -10.82 -5.74
C ALA A 55 13.24 -12.30 -6.02
N PRO A 56 14.17 -12.93 -5.27
CA PRO A 56 14.38 -14.38 -5.33
C PRO A 56 13.12 -15.11 -4.83
N PRO A 57 12.97 -16.41 -5.14
CA PRO A 57 11.90 -17.23 -4.59
C PRO A 57 11.84 -17.17 -3.06
N LEU A 58 10.63 -17.24 -2.49
CA LEU A 58 10.41 -17.31 -1.06
C LEU A 58 10.81 -18.69 -0.53
N GLU A 59 11.66 -18.69 0.50
CA GLU A 59 11.96 -19.86 1.30
C GLU A 59 11.39 -19.66 2.70
N PRO A 60 10.32 -20.39 3.09
CA PRO A 60 9.71 -20.23 4.40
C PRO A 60 10.68 -20.58 5.52
N HIS A 61 10.93 -19.65 6.42
CA HIS A 61 11.66 -19.92 7.66
C HIS A 61 10.75 -20.58 8.71
N ARG A 62 9.46 -20.24 8.69
CA ARG A 62 8.43 -20.83 9.55
C ARG A 62 7.07 -20.80 8.83
N GLU A 63 6.38 -21.95 8.86
CA GLU A 63 4.98 -22.09 8.45
C GLU A 63 4.22 -22.80 9.60
N ARG A 64 3.24 -22.13 10.22
CA ARG A 64 2.47 -22.70 11.33
C ARG A 64 1.09 -22.08 11.41
N GLY A 65 0.04 -22.93 11.41
CA GLY A 65 -1.34 -22.47 11.71
C GLY A 65 -1.89 -21.40 10.76
N GLY A 66 -1.41 -21.36 9.50
CA GLY A 66 -1.75 -20.33 8.54
C GLY A 66 -0.81 -19.11 8.54
N ASP A 67 0.09 -18.98 9.53
CA ASP A 67 1.11 -17.94 9.51
C ASP A 67 2.35 -18.42 8.76
N ILE A 68 2.90 -17.54 7.92
CA ILE A 68 4.15 -17.76 7.20
C ILE A 68 5.12 -16.61 7.47
N VAL A 69 6.40 -16.95 7.71
CA VAL A 69 7.48 -15.99 7.96
C VAL A 69 8.68 -16.39 7.12
N TRP A 70 9.32 -15.41 6.46
CA TRP A 70 10.50 -15.61 5.62
C TRP A 70 11.44 -14.40 5.67
N PRO A 71 12.74 -14.56 5.35
CA PRO A 71 13.65 -13.43 5.21
C PRO A 71 13.19 -12.49 4.10
N THR A 72 13.20 -11.19 4.35
CA THR A 72 12.90 -10.22 3.30
C THR A 72 14.00 -10.18 2.25
N PRO A 73 13.70 -9.95 0.95
CA PRO A 73 14.72 -9.78 -0.07
C PRO A 73 15.46 -8.43 0.02
N HIS A 74 14.89 -7.47 0.75
CA HIS A 74 15.45 -6.12 0.91
C HIS A 74 15.54 -5.76 2.39
N PRO A 75 16.58 -6.24 3.12
CA PRO A 75 16.70 -5.99 4.55
C PRO A 75 16.93 -4.52 4.85
N SER A 76 16.22 -4.01 5.83
CA SER A 76 16.33 -2.63 6.32
C SER A 76 17.42 -2.43 7.38
N GLY A 77 17.98 -3.52 7.93
CA GLY A 77 18.87 -3.54 9.09
C GLY A 77 18.15 -3.29 10.41
N LEU A 78 16.80 -3.25 10.42
CA LEU A 78 16.01 -3.05 11.63
C LEU A 78 15.40 -4.36 12.09
N ILE A 79 15.78 -4.79 13.31
CA ILE A 79 15.29 -6.02 13.93
C ILE A 79 13.74 -6.04 13.90
N GLY A 80 13.18 -7.18 13.52
CA GLY A 80 11.75 -7.39 13.36
C GLY A 80 11.24 -7.08 11.96
N ASN A 81 11.70 -6.00 11.31
CA ASN A 81 11.25 -5.67 9.97
C ASN A 81 11.82 -6.60 8.88
N ASP A 82 13.00 -7.15 9.10
CA ASP A 82 13.74 -7.93 8.09
C ASP A 82 13.26 -9.38 7.94
N HIS A 83 12.17 -9.71 8.64
CA HIS A 83 11.40 -10.92 8.43
C HIS A 83 10.00 -10.55 7.91
N ALA A 84 9.77 -10.85 6.65
CA ALA A 84 8.44 -10.75 6.07
C ALA A 84 7.49 -11.74 6.75
N SER A 85 6.24 -11.38 6.91
CA SER A 85 5.23 -12.25 7.51
C SER A 85 3.84 -12.02 6.92
N ALA A 86 3.09 -13.10 6.78
CA ALA A 86 1.69 -13.05 6.36
C ALA A 86 0.88 -14.08 7.14
N TRP A 87 -0.42 -13.81 7.33
CA TRP A 87 -1.34 -14.88 7.67
C TRP A 87 -2.17 -15.26 6.44
N LEU A 88 -2.47 -16.54 6.35
CA LEU A 88 -3.17 -17.17 5.26
C LEU A 88 -4.46 -17.79 5.79
N GLN A 89 -5.58 -17.51 5.12
CA GLN A 89 -6.88 -18.08 5.46
C GLN A 89 -7.43 -18.79 4.21
N PRO A 90 -7.20 -20.10 4.07
CA PRO A 90 -7.74 -20.85 2.97
C PRO A 90 -9.28 -20.99 3.07
N CYS A 91 -9.95 -21.00 1.94
CA CYS A 91 -11.36 -21.37 1.85
C CYS A 91 -11.52 -22.91 1.79
N SER A 92 -12.75 -23.41 1.77
CA SER A 92 -13.04 -24.84 1.72
C SER A 92 -12.53 -25.56 0.46
N ARG A 93 -12.20 -24.80 -0.62
CA ARG A 93 -11.66 -25.34 -1.88
C ARG A 93 -10.16 -25.59 -1.83
N GLY A 94 -9.47 -25.21 -0.75
CA GLY A 94 -8.02 -25.37 -0.57
C GLY A 94 -7.17 -24.42 -1.42
N TRP A 95 -5.87 -24.72 -1.51
CA TRP A 95 -4.88 -23.81 -2.10
C TRP A 95 -5.03 -23.61 -3.62
N SER A 96 -5.69 -24.50 -4.34
CA SER A 96 -5.98 -24.32 -5.78
C SER A 96 -7.05 -23.25 -6.05
N ALA A 97 -7.78 -22.80 -5.03
CA ALA A 97 -8.73 -21.70 -5.17
C ALA A 97 -7.99 -20.36 -5.39
N PRO A 98 -8.63 -19.37 -6.05
CA PRO A 98 -8.06 -18.05 -6.21
C PRO A 98 -7.78 -17.41 -4.85
N THR A 99 -6.76 -16.54 -4.78
CA THR A 99 -6.33 -15.90 -3.54
C THR A 99 -6.42 -14.38 -3.64
N VAL A 100 -7.10 -13.74 -2.68
CA VAL A 100 -7.06 -12.28 -2.52
C VAL A 100 -5.90 -11.87 -1.62
N LEU A 101 -5.06 -10.95 -2.11
CA LEU A 101 -4.03 -10.28 -1.33
C LEU A 101 -4.67 -9.07 -0.62
N ILE A 102 -4.76 -9.12 0.69
CA ILE A 102 -5.35 -8.05 1.51
C ILE A 102 -4.22 -7.20 2.09
N LEU A 103 -4.21 -5.91 1.75
CA LEU A 103 -3.15 -4.96 2.09
C LEU A 103 -3.71 -3.83 2.96
N HIS A 104 -3.16 -3.70 4.14
CA HIS A 104 -3.68 -2.80 5.18
C HIS A 104 -3.24 -1.34 5.04
N ALA A 105 -3.97 -0.44 5.70
CA ALA A 105 -3.62 0.98 5.77
C ALA A 105 -2.40 1.23 6.66
N LEU A 106 -1.76 2.40 6.46
CA LEU A 106 -0.69 2.90 7.34
C LEU A 106 -1.18 2.95 8.80
N MET A 107 -0.33 2.52 9.73
CA MET A 107 -0.58 2.54 11.18
C MET A 107 -1.89 1.83 11.62
N SER A 108 -2.36 0.86 10.84
CA SER A 108 -3.51 0.03 11.22
C SER A 108 -3.33 -0.60 12.60
N VAL A 109 -4.24 -0.30 13.52
CA VAL A 109 -4.10 -0.66 14.96
C VAL A 109 -4.15 -2.18 15.16
N ASN A 110 -5.01 -2.88 14.40
CA ASN A 110 -5.17 -4.34 14.44
C ASN A 110 -5.69 -4.86 13.09
N ASP A 111 -5.71 -6.18 12.95
CA ASP A 111 -6.14 -6.86 11.72
C ASP A 111 -7.59 -7.40 11.76
N LEU A 112 -8.36 -7.14 12.83
CA LEU A 112 -9.69 -7.72 13.01
C LEU A 112 -10.65 -7.41 11.85
N GLY A 113 -10.61 -6.18 11.33
CA GLY A 113 -11.40 -5.79 10.17
C GLY A 113 -11.01 -6.55 8.90
N TYR A 114 -9.72 -6.78 8.72
CA TYR A 114 -9.17 -7.52 7.58
C TYR A 114 -9.45 -9.03 7.69
N ARG A 115 -9.46 -9.62 8.90
CA ARG A 115 -9.91 -11.01 9.12
C ARG A 115 -11.38 -11.19 8.77
N ARG A 116 -12.24 -10.23 9.13
CA ARG A 116 -13.67 -10.25 8.73
C ARG A 116 -13.81 -10.12 7.20
N LEU A 117 -12.98 -9.30 6.56
CA LEU A 117 -12.94 -9.18 5.11
C LEU A 117 -12.49 -10.50 4.46
N ALA A 118 -11.44 -11.14 4.99
CA ALA A 118 -10.98 -12.46 4.55
C ALA A 118 -12.08 -13.52 4.63
N SER A 119 -12.83 -13.55 5.74
CA SER A 119 -13.97 -14.49 5.87
C SER A 119 -15.08 -14.25 4.83
N LYS A 120 -15.30 -12.99 4.40
CA LYS A 120 -16.23 -12.69 3.31
C LYS A 120 -15.71 -13.21 1.96
N PHE A 121 -14.41 -13.09 1.68
CA PHE A 121 -13.80 -13.67 0.49
C PHE A 121 -13.83 -15.20 0.53
N ASN A 122 -13.59 -15.80 1.69
CA ASN A 122 -13.71 -17.26 1.83
C ASN A 122 -15.14 -17.75 1.51
N ALA A 123 -16.18 -17.02 1.94
CA ALA A 123 -17.58 -17.35 1.61
C ALA A 123 -17.86 -17.27 0.09
N MET A 124 -17.07 -16.53 -0.67
CA MET A 124 -17.11 -16.46 -2.14
C MET A 124 -16.16 -17.48 -2.82
N GLY A 125 -15.54 -18.39 -2.05
CA GLY A 125 -14.64 -19.41 -2.58
C GLY A 125 -13.21 -18.91 -2.89
N TRP A 126 -12.81 -17.78 -2.34
CA TRP A 126 -11.45 -17.22 -2.44
C TRP A 126 -10.65 -17.48 -1.17
N ASN A 127 -9.41 -17.87 -1.31
CA ASN A 127 -8.44 -17.80 -0.21
C ASN A 127 -8.11 -16.35 0.09
N ALA A 128 -7.64 -16.08 1.31
CA ALA A 128 -7.14 -14.75 1.67
C ALA A 128 -5.70 -14.85 2.19
N ALA A 129 -4.84 -13.95 1.74
CA ALA A 129 -3.50 -13.74 2.24
C ALA A 129 -3.34 -12.29 2.68
N PHE A 130 -2.97 -12.08 3.93
CA PHE A 130 -2.76 -10.76 4.51
C PHE A 130 -1.28 -10.58 4.82
N LEU A 131 -0.59 -9.77 4.03
CA LEU A 131 0.81 -9.44 4.29
C LEU A 131 0.88 -8.36 5.38
N HIS A 132 1.70 -8.59 6.40
CA HIS A 132 2.15 -7.53 7.27
C HIS A 132 3.15 -6.66 6.50
N LEU A 133 2.71 -5.51 6.02
CA LEU A 133 3.57 -4.58 5.29
C LEU A 133 4.74 -4.11 6.17
N PRO A 134 5.88 -3.72 5.59
CA PRO A 134 7.07 -3.33 6.35
C PRO A 134 6.79 -2.35 7.48
N PHE A 135 7.43 -2.55 8.62
CA PHE A 135 7.32 -1.77 9.86
C PHE A 135 5.97 -1.90 10.62
N HIS A 136 5.08 -2.81 10.19
CA HIS A 136 3.77 -2.99 10.84
C HIS A 136 3.66 -4.31 11.60
N TYR A 137 2.74 -4.35 12.58
CA TYR A 137 2.40 -5.53 13.38
C TYR A 137 3.62 -6.19 14.01
N GLY A 138 3.83 -7.47 13.78
CA GLY A 138 4.98 -8.24 14.25
C GLY A 138 6.33 -7.80 13.69
N ARG A 139 6.32 -6.96 12.64
CA ARG A 139 7.51 -6.41 11.99
C ARG A 139 7.92 -5.04 12.54
N ARG A 140 7.17 -4.51 13.47
CA ARG A 140 7.47 -3.23 14.12
C ARG A 140 8.76 -3.33 14.90
N PRO A 141 9.79 -2.50 14.62
CA PRO A 141 11.01 -2.48 15.40
C PRO A 141 10.73 -2.05 16.86
N PRO A 142 11.50 -2.56 17.84
CA PRO A 142 11.36 -2.15 19.23
C PRO A 142 11.45 -0.63 19.43
N GLY A 143 10.60 -0.08 20.29
CA GLY A 143 10.57 1.36 20.58
C GLY A 143 9.80 2.25 19.60
N TYR A 144 9.28 1.69 18.50
CA TYR A 144 8.49 2.44 17.52
C TYR A 144 6.99 2.09 17.60
N LEU A 145 6.13 2.99 17.13
CA LEU A 145 4.72 2.72 16.94
C LEU A 145 4.49 1.87 15.68
N ASN A 146 3.34 1.23 15.60
CA ASN A 146 2.96 0.41 14.45
C ASN A 146 2.94 1.24 13.16
N GLY A 147 3.78 0.89 12.17
CA GLY A 147 3.89 1.60 10.89
C GLY A 147 4.55 2.98 10.93
N GLU A 148 5.06 3.42 12.08
CA GLU A 148 5.64 4.76 12.26
C GLU A 148 6.80 5.05 11.31
N LEU A 149 7.57 4.03 10.95
CA LEU A 149 8.74 4.15 10.09
C LEU A 149 8.43 4.01 8.59
N ALA A 150 7.23 3.59 8.21
CA ALA A 150 6.89 3.29 6.83
C ALA A 150 6.84 4.54 5.92
N VAL A 151 6.38 5.70 6.47
CA VAL A 151 6.28 6.95 5.72
C VAL A 151 6.84 8.09 6.57
N THR A 152 8.08 8.48 6.29
CA THR A 152 8.81 9.51 7.03
C THR A 152 9.66 10.38 6.10
N ALA A 153 10.28 11.45 6.63
CA ALA A 153 11.25 12.25 5.88
C ALA A 153 12.57 11.51 5.56
N HIS A 154 12.77 10.28 6.05
CA HIS A 154 13.83 9.38 5.58
C HIS A 154 13.39 8.75 4.26
N MET A 155 13.55 9.49 3.17
CA MET A 155 12.99 9.13 1.85
C MET A 155 13.51 7.79 1.32
N VAL A 156 14.77 7.49 1.52
CA VAL A 156 15.37 6.21 1.13
C VAL A 156 14.64 5.05 1.84
N ARG A 157 14.45 5.14 3.17
CA ARG A 157 13.72 4.11 3.92
C ARG A 157 12.26 3.99 3.47
N THR A 158 11.59 5.10 3.19
CA THR A 158 10.21 5.09 2.70
C THR A 158 10.12 4.40 1.33
N ALA A 159 11.05 4.68 0.41
CA ALA A 159 11.12 4.05 -0.90
C ALA A 159 11.46 2.56 -0.80
N GLU A 160 12.48 2.20 -0.02
CA GLU A 160 12.88 0.80 0.21
C GLU A 160 11.80 0.00 0.97
N GLY A 161 11.02 0.63 1.84
CA GLY A 161 9.86 -0.01 2.49
C GLY A 161 8.75 -0.36 1.49
N LEU A 162 8.49 0.49 0.49
CA LEU A 162 7.57 0.17 -0.61
C LEU A 162 8.13 -0.95 -1.49
N ARG A 163 9.42 -0.87 -1.85
CA ARG A 163 10.12 -1.91 -2.60
C ARG A 163 10.04 -3.25 -1.90
N GLN A 164 10.36 -3.27 -0.61
CA GLN A 164 10.28 -4.44 0.25
C GLN A 164 8.86 -5.04 0.22
N GLY A 165 7.82 -4.23 0.43
CA GLY A 165 6.44 -4.70 0.46
C GLY A 165 5.99 -5.31 -0.87
N VAL A 166 6.32 -4.70 -2.01
CA VAL A 166 5.96 -5.21 -3.34
C VAL A 166 6.74 -6.50 -3.67
N SER A 167 8.05 -6.52 -3.40
CA SER A 167 8.89 -7.69 -3.65
C SER A 167 8.46 -8.90 -2.80
N GLU A 168 8.08 -8.68 -1.55
CA GLU A 168 7.55 -9.72 -0.65
C GLU A 168 6.18 -10.25 -1.13
N LEU A 169 5.32 -9.39 -1.68
CA LEU A 169 4.07 -9.84 -2.31
C LEU A 169 4.33 -10.72 -3.52
N ARG A 170 5.29 -10.36 -4.37
CA ARG A 170 5.71 -11.18 -5.51
C ARG A 170 6.24 -12.53 -5.07
N GLN A 171 7.05 -12.57 -4.01
CA GLN A 171 7.52 -13.83 -3.40
C GLN A 171 6.35 -14.67 -2.89
N LEU A 172 5.40 -14.06 -2.16
CA LEU A 172 4.22 -14.75 -1.64
C LEU A 172 3.34 -15.31 -2.77
N MET A 173 3.13 -14.55 -3.84
CA MET A 173 2.39 -15.02 -5.03
C MET A 173 3.10 -16.21 -5.68
N ALA A 174 4.42 -16.15 -5.88
CA ALA A 174 5.18 -17.24 -6.46
C ALA A 174 5.09 -18.52 -5.60
N TRP A 175 5.17 -18.39 -4.28
CA TRP A 175 5.01 -19.50 -3.34
C TRP A 175 3.59 -20.10 -3.39
N LEU A 176 2.55 -19.26 -3.46
CA LEU A 176 1.16 -19.69 -3.59
C LEU A 176 0.90 -20.37 -4.94
N ARG A 177 1.50 -19.88 -6.03
CA ARG A 177 1.47 -20.56 -7.36
C ARG A 177 2.04 -21.97 -7.28
N ALA A 178 3.16 -22.14 -6.57
CA ALA A 178 3.75 -23.47 -6.34
C ALA A 178 2.83 -24.42 -5.53
N LYS A 179 1.88 -23.86 -4.74
CA LYS A 179 0.84 -24.64 -4.05
C LYS A 179 -0.43 -24.85 -4.89
N GLY A 180 -0.45 -24.39 -6.13
CA GLY A 180 -1.56 -24.60 -7.09
C GLY A 180 -2.51 -23.40 -7.26
N CYS A 181 -2.27 -22.28 -6.60
CA CYS A 181 -3.06 -21.07 -6.80
C CYS A 181 -2.72 -20.44 -8.17
N ALA A 182 -3.70 -20.37 -9.08
CA ALA A 182 -3.48 -19.83 -10.43
C ALA A 182 -4.05 -18.40 -10.61
N GLU A 183 -4.80 -17.88 -9.65
CA GLU A 183 -5.54 -16.63 -9.81
C GLU A 183 -5.41 -15.77 -8.55
N PHE A 184 -5.11 -14.47 -8.74
CA PHE A 184 -4.92 -13.54 -7.65
C PHE A 184 -5.83 -12.31 -7.80
N GLY A 185 -6.33 -11.82 -6.66
CA GLY A 185 -6.97 -10.51 -6.57
C GLY A 185 -6.22 -9.62 -5.57
N VAL A 186 -6.33 -8.32 -5.72
CA VAL A 186 -5.77 -7.34 -4.79
C VAL A 186 -6.87 -6.51 -4.14
N PHE A 187 -6.88 -6.45 -2.81
CA PHE A 187 -7.71 -5.54 -2.03
C PHE A 187 -6.81 -4.70 -1.12
N GLY A 188 -6.55 -3.46 -1.51
CA GLY A 188 -5.68 -2.55 -0.77
C GLY A 188 -6.41 -1.36 -0.16
N THR A 189 -5.95 -0.90 1.01
CA THR A 189 -6.49 0.28 1.70
C THR A 189 -5.38 1.32 1.91
N SER A 190 -5.55 2.56 1.40
CA SER A 190 -4.63 3.69 1.60
C SER A 190 -3.18 3.32 1.26
N TYR A 191 -2.27 3.20 2.24
CA TYR A 191 -0.89 2.73 2.05
C TYR A 191 -0.83 1.34 1.41
N GLY A 192 -1.70 0.41 1.83
CA GLY A 192 -1.83 -0.90 1.20
C GLY A 192 -2.39 -0.81 -0.22
N ALA A 193 -3.24 0.16 -0.52
CA ALA A 193 -3.69 0.40 -1.89
C ALA A 193 -2.58 1.00 -2.77
N TRP A 194 -1.69 1.80 -2.21
CA TRP A 194 -0.46 2.24 -2.88
C TRP A 194 0.40 1.03 -3.25
N THR A 195 0.74 0.20 -2.26
CA THR A 195 1.54 -1.03 -2.47
C THR A 195 0.88 -1.97 -3.49
N GLY A 196 -0.45 -2.16 -3.40
CA GLY A 196 -1.22 -2.99 -4.34
C GLY A 196 -1.24 -2.45 -5.77
N ALA A 197 -1.29 -1.13 -5.93
CA ALA A 197 -1.20 -0.50 -7.24
C ALA A 197 0.20 -0.64 -7.87
N LEU A 198 1.26 -0.58 -7.06
CA LEU A 198 2.62 -0.85 -7.52
C LEU A 198 2.80 -2.33 -7.91
N LEU A 199 2.25 -3.26 -7.13
CA LEU A 199 2.23 -4.68 -7.47
C LEU A 199 1.53 -4.92 -8.82
N ALA A 200 0.37 -4.29 -9.04
CA ALA A 200 -0.40 -4.40 -10.27
C ALA A 200 0.32 -3.84 -11.51
N SER A 201 1.39 -3.07 -11.32
CA SER A 201 2.22 -2.57 -12.43
C SER A 201 3.36 -3.50 -12.82
N VAL A 202 3.56 -4.60 -12.11
CA VAL A 202 4.64 -5.59 -12.35
C VAL A 202 4.15 -7.04 -12.36
N GLU A 203 2.90 -7.32 -12.00
CA GLU A 203 2.29 -8.64 -12.06
C GLU A 203 1.14 -8.65 -13.08
N ASN A 204 1.14 -9.63 -13.96
CA ASN A 204 0.23 -9.69 -15.12
C ASN A 204 -0.99 -10.60 -14.90
N ASP A 205 -1.02 -11.40 -13.85
CA ASP A 205 -2.05 -12.42 -13.57
C ASP A 205 -2.99 -12.02 -12.44
N ILE A 206 -3.18 -10.71 -12.23
CA ILE A 206 -4.13 -10.19 -11.25
C ILE A 206 -5.52 -10.07 -11.89
N SER A 207 -6.45 -10.89 -11.42
CA SER A 207 -7.79 -11.01 -11.96
C SER A 207 -8.76 -9.91 -11.54
N PHE A 208 -8.52 -9.27 -10.37
CA PHE A 208 -9.21 -8.04 -10.00
C PHE A 208 -8.33 -7.15 -9.12
N ILE A 209 -8.57 -5.84 -9.18
CA ILE A 209 -7.88 -4.84 -8.37
C ILE A 209 -8.93 -3.95 -7.68
N ALA A 210 -8.94 -3.95 -6.36
CA ALA A 210 -9.79 -3.09 -5.54
C ALA A 210 -8.94 -2.17 -4.66
N LEU A 211 -8.96 -0.87 -4.95
CA LEU A 211 -8.14 0.12 -4.26
C LEU A 211 -9.02 1.12 -3.49
N LEU A 212 -9.00 1.01 -2.17
CA LEU A 212 -9.69 1.94 -1.28
C LEU A 212 -8.78 3.11 -0.93
N GLN A 213 -9.11 4.30 -1.42
CA GLN A 213 -8.41 5.57 -1.17
C GLN A 213 -6.88 5.46 -1.44
N PRO A 214 -6.48 5.01 -2.65
CA PRO A 214 -5.09 4.78 -2.97
C PRO A 214 -4.28 6.08 -3.01
N ILE A 215 -3.03 6.01 -2.55
CA ILE A 215 -2.01 7.02 -2.87
C ILE A 215 -1.51 6.73 -4.28
N THR A 216 -1.81 7.61 -5.21
CA THR A 216 -1.57 7.38 -6.65
C THR A 216 -0.42 8.20 -7.21
N ASP A 217 -0.09 9.30 -6.53
CA ASP A 217 0.90 10.28 -6.97
C ASP A 217 1.81 10.65 -5.78
N VAL A 218 3.07 10.26 -5.88
CA VAL A 218 4.07 10.49 -4.83
C VAL A 218 4.40 11.98 -4.66
N GLU A 219 4.38 12.77 -5.73
CA GLU A 219 4.62 14.20 -5.62
C GLU A 219 3.55 14.89 -4.78
N HIS A 220 2.27 14.59 -5.08
CA HIS A 220 1.17 15.07 -4.25
C HIS A 220 1.31 14.59 -2.81
N ALA A 221 1.59 13.30 -2.61
CA ALA A 221 1.70 12.71 -1.27
C ALA A 221 2.77 13.39 -0.42
N ILE A 222 3.91 13.77 -0.98
CA ILE A 222 4.99 14.45 -0.29
C ILE A 222 4.73 15.95 -0.16
N TRP A 223 4.41 16.63 -1.28
CA TRP A 223 4.52 18.07 -1.38
C TRP A 223 3.20 18.83 -1.17
N GLU A 224 2.06 18.19 -1.34
CA GLU A 224 0.75 18.83 -1.26
C GLU A 224 -0.15 18.26 -0.16
N SER A 225 -0.03 16.95 0.16
CA SER A 225 -0.89 16.29 1.13
C SER A 225 -0.80 16.90 2.54
N PRO A 226 -1.93 17.11 3.24
CA PRO A 226 -1.93 17.55 4.63
C PRO A 226 -1.26 16.57 5.60
N ALA A 227 -1.16 15.28 5.24
CA ALA A 227 -0.48 14.25 6.03
C ALA A 227 1.06 14.43 6.05
N SER A 228 1.64 15.21 5.14
CA SER A 228 3.10 15.34 4.95
C SER A 228 3.66 16.71 5.33
N VAL A 229 2.95 17.51 6.14
CA VAL A 229 3.40 18.86 6.51
C VAL A 229 4.77 18.84 7.19
N THR A 230 4.96 17.95 8.17
CA THR A 230 6.24 17.79 8.86
C THR A 230 7.32 17.24 7.92
N MET A 231 6.98 16.23 7.12
CA MET A 231 7.90 15.64 6.14
C MET A 231 8.45 16.71 5.19
N ARG A 232 7.56 17.52 4.55
CA ARG A 232 7.97 18.61 3.64
C ARG A 232 8.91 19.61 4.30
N ARG A 233 8.59 20.01 5.54
CA ARG A 233 9.44 20.94 6.29
C ARG A 233 10.83 20.38 6.51
N LEU A 234 10.91 19.13 6.92
CA LEU A 234 12.18 18.44 7.16
C LEU A 234 12.98 18.24 5.87
N LEU A 235 12.34 17.85 4.78
CA LEU A 235 12.97 17.67 3.48
C LEU A 235 13.57 18.98 2.97
N ARG A 236 12.82 20.09 3.00
CA ARG A 236 13.33 21.41 2.61
C ARG A 236 14.49 21.86 3.47
N ALA A 237 14.43 21.63 4.79
CA ALA A 237 15.53 21.96 5.70
C ALA A 237 16.81 21.16 5.42
N ASN A 238 16.71 20.00 4.75
CA ASN A 238 17.82 19.14 4.34
C ASN A 238 18.18 19.29 2.84
N GLY A 239 17.70 20.35 2.18
CA GLY A 239 18.03 20.67 0.78
C GLY A 239 17.32 19.79 -0.26
N VAL A 240 16.31 19.01 0.14
CA VAL A 240 15.52 18.17 -0.76
C VAL A 240 14.35 18.98 -1.33
N ASP A 241 14.21 18.97 -2.65
CA ASP A 241 13.18 19.70 -3.40
C ASP A 241 12.28 18.75 -4.22
N PRO A 242 11.16 19.25 -4.79
CA PRO A 242 10.26 18.43 -5.61
C PRO A 242 10.93 17.81 -6.84
N GLY A 243 11.88 18.51 -7.48
CA GLY A 243 12.60 18.00 -8.64
C GLY A 243 13.37 16.73 -8.32
N LEU A 244 14.01 16.71 -7.15
CA LEU A 244 14.76 15.54 -6.69
C LEU A 244 13.85 14.33 -6.41
N THR A 245 12.73 14.52 -5.70
CA THR A 245 11.82 13.41 -5.39
C THR A 245 11.09 12.89 -6.64
N ARG A 246 10.87 13.73 -7.66
CA ARG A 246 10.25 13.36 -8.93
C ARG A 246 11.08 12.31 -9.69
N ARG A 247 12.40 12.32 -9.59
CA ARG A 247 13.27 11.32 -10.24
C ARG A 247 12.86 9.88 -9.88
N HIS A 248 12.36 9.65 -8.67
CA HIS A 248 11.94 8.31 -8.22
C HIS A 248 10.48 7.96 -8.56
N ALA A 249 9.70 8.89 -9.08
CA ALA A 249 8.28 8.68 -9.35
C ALA A 249 8.02 7.55 -10.37
N HIS A 250 8.92 7.32 -11.32
CA HIS A 250 8.81 6.22 -12.29
C HIS A 250 8.80 4.83 -11.64
N LEU A 251 9.37 4.67 -10.44
CA LEU A 251 9.37 3.42 -9.68
C LEU A 251 8.26 3.36 -8.62
N THR A 252 7.96 4.47 -7.95
CA THR A 252 7.14 4.48 -6.74
C THR A 252 5.77 5.13 -6.88
N SER A 253 5.49 5.82 -7.99
CA SER A 253 4.17 6.43 -8.23
C SER A 253 3.30 5.54 -9.12
N PRO A 254 2.14 5.04 -8.64
CA PRO A 254 1.23 4.24 -9.45
C PRO A 254 0.81 4.93 -10.75
N LEU A 255 0.65 6.24 -10.74
CA LEU A 255 0.26 7.04 -11.91
C LEU A 255 1.23 6.88 -13.10
N HIS A 256 2.48 6.53 -12.84
CA HIS A 256 3.51 6.31 -13.86
C HIS A 256 3.71 4.84 -14.23
N GLY A 257 2.84 3.93 -13.75
CA GLY A 257 2.91 2.50 -14.04
C GLY A 257 1.68 1.97 -14.76
N PRO A 258 1.85 1.22 -15.85
CA PRO A 258 0.74 0.52 -16.49
C PRO A 258 0.22 -0.59 -15.59
N THR A 259 -0.95 -1.15 -15.94
CA THR A 259 -1.42 -2.44 -15.44
C THR A 259 -1.90 -3.28 -16.62
N SER A 260 -1.75 -4.59 -16.54
CA SER A 260 -2.29 -5.54 -17.51
C SER A 260 -3.73 -5.95 -17.21
N ALA A 261 -4.25 -5.60 -16.03
CA ALA A 261 -5.62 -5.93 -15.65
C ALA A 261 -6.62 -5.15 -16.50
N SER A 262 -7.67 -5.83 -16.98
CA SER A 262 -8.76 -5.18 -17.72
C SER A 262 -9.47 -4.12 -16.87
N PRO A 263 -9.84 -2.96 -17.44
CA PRO A 263 -10.44 -1.85 -16.68
C PRO A 263 -11.73 -2.24 -15.94
N GLU A 264 -12.54 -3.14 -16.48
CA GLU A 264 -13.76 -3.66 -15.86
C GLU A 264 -13.51 -4.52 -14.63
N ARG A 265 -12.29 -5.00 -14.45
CA ARG A 265 -11.82 -5.74 -13.27
C ARG A 265 -11.17 -4.86 -12.22
N ILE A 266 -11.11 -3.55 -12.48
CA ILE A 266 -10.49 -2.58 -11.57
C ILE A 266 -11.57 -1.69 -10.96
N VAL A 267 -11.58 -1.58 -9.64
CA VAL A 267 -12.45 -0.66 -8.91
C VAL A 267 -11.63 0.15 -7.90
N MET A 268 -11.82 1.47 -7.93
CA MET A 268 -11.24 2.38 -6.94
C MET A 268 -12.38 3.06 -6.17
N ALA A 269 -12.25 3.17 -4.85
CA ALA A 269 -13.22 3.92 -4.04
C ALA A 269 -12.53 5.09 -3.34
N ILE A 270 -13.18 6.25 -3.38
CA ILE A 270 -12.63 7.51 -2.87
C ILE A 270 -13.62 8.23 -1.96
N GLY A 271 -13.09 8.99 -1.01
CA GLY A 271 -13.86 9.98 -0.26
C GLY A 271 -14.04 11.28 -1.05
N ALA A 272 -15.27 11.78 -1.15
CA ALA A 272 -15.56 13.04 -1.86
C ALA A 272 -14.78 14.24 -1.31
N TRP A 273 -14.39 14.19 -0.05
CA TRP A 273 -13.69 15.27 0.67
C TRP A 273 -12.27 14.88 1.11
N ASP A 274 -11.77 13.78 0.58
CA ASP A 274 -10.41 13.28 0.84
C ASP A 274 -9.36 14.27 0.28
N ARG A 275 -8.44 14.70 1.15
CA ARG A 275 -7.33 15.60 0.80
C ARG A 275 -5.97 14.89 0.85
N ILE A 276 -5.92 13.66 1.37
CA ILE A 276 -4.72 12.83 1.44
C ILE A 276 -4.57 12.08 0.12
N ALA A 277 -5.66 11.44 -0.34
CA ALA A 277 -5.79 10.83 -1.65
C ALA A 277 -6.91 11.54 -2.46
N PRO A 278 -6.64 12.73 -3.03
CA PRO A 278 -7.68 13.56 -3.61
C PRO A 278 -8.40 12.88 -4.78
N PRO A 279 -9.74 13.07 -4.91
CA PRO A 279 -10.52 12.48 -5.98
C PRO A 279 -9.94 12.68 -7.39
N GLY A 280 -9.38 13.84 -7.67
CA GLY A 280 -8.80 14.14 -8.98
C GLY A 280 -7.58 13.28 -9.31
N ARG A 281 -6.72 13.00 -8.32
CA ARG A 281 -5.52 12.17 -8.51
C ARG A 281 -5.88 10.70 -8.70
N VAL A 282 -6.89 10.20 -7.99
CA VAL A 282 -7.36 8.82 -8.16
C VAL A 282 -8.07 8.63 -9.49
N ARG A 283 -8.86 9.63 -9.94
CA ARG A 283 -9.46 9.59 -11.28
C ARG A 283 -8.41 9.62 -12.40
N ALA A 284 -7.34 10.40 -12.23
CA ALA A 284 -6.22 10.39 -13.18
C ALA A 284 -5.58 8.99 -13.31
N LEU A 285 -5.39 8.27 -12.18
CA LEU A 285 -4.92 6.88 -12.23
C LEU A 285 -5.94 5.96 -12.92
N ALA A 286 -7.23 6.10 -12.59
CA ALA A 286 -8.28 5.28 -13.20
C ALA A 286 -8.34 5.48 -14.73
N GLU A 287 -8.17 6.73 -15.19
CA GLU A 287 -8.10 7.06 -16.61
C GLU A 287 -6.84 6.48 -17.26
N ALA A 288 -5.67 6.63 -16.63
CA ALA A 288 -4.41 6.04 -17.10
C ALA A 288 -4.48 4.49 -17.18
N TRP A 289 -5.33 3.87 -16.37
CA TRP A 289 -5.60 2.43 -16.36
C TRP A 289 -6.83 2.06 -17.22
N GLY A 290 -7.09 2.79 -18.29
CA GLY A 290 -8.09 2.47 -19.31
C GLY A 290 -9.54 2.80 -18.93
N GLY A 291 -9.78 3.72 -17.99
CA GLY A 291 -11.12 4.11 -17.56
C GLY A 291 -11.69 3.22 -16.45
N ALA A 292 -10.84 2.74 -15.55
CA ALA A 292 -11.24 1.93 -14.40
C ALA A 292 -12.37 2.60 -13.59
N ARG A 293 -13.24 1.79 -12.99
CA ARG A 293 -14.40 2.27 -12.24
C ARG A 293 -14.00 3.01 -10.96
N VAL A 294 -14.48 4.25 -10.77
CA VAL A 294 -14.30 5.03 -9.54
C VAL A 294 -15.63 5.22 -8.82
N ILE A 295 -15.69 4.80 -7.55
CA ILE A 295 -16.83 4.99 -6.64
C ILE A 295 -16.51 6.16 -5.71
N THR A 296 -17.38 7.15 -5.63
CA THR A 296 -17.21 8.30 -4.74
C THR A 296 -18.20 8.21 -3.58
N SER A 297 -17.70 8.20 -2.35
CA SER A 297 -18.50 8.14 -1.12
C SER A 297 -18.43 9.46 -0.34
N PRO A 298 -19.48 9.88 0.40
CA PRO A 298 -19.51 11.16 1.12
C PRO A 298 -18.73 11.08 2.44
N GLN A 299 -17.39 11.01 2.33
CA GLN A 299 -16.44 10.90 3.45
C GLN A 299 -15.11 11.59 3.12
N GLY A 300 -14.23 11.73 4.14
CA GLY A 300 -12.81 12.05 3.99
C GLY A 300 -11.96 10.79 3.80
N HIS A 301 -10.67 10.90 4.15
CA HIS A 301 -9.75 9.74 4.05
C HIS A 301 -10.06 8.67 5.11
N PHE A 302 -10.41 9.08 6.32
CA PHE A 302 -10.66 8.17 7.45
C PHE A 302 -12.16 7.89 7.65
N GLY A 303 -12.80 7.27 6.64
CA GLY A 303 -14.22 6.89 6.68
C GLY A 303 -14.44 5.45 6.24
N TYR A 304 -15.61 4.88 6.64
CA TYR A 304 -15.93 3.47 6.38
C TYR A 304 -16.94 3.24 5.25
N VAL A 305 -17.58 4.30 4.73
CA VAL A 305 -18.64 4.16 3.71
C VAL A 305 -18.05 3.59 2.42
N ALA A 306 -16.92 4.12 1.97
CA ALA A 306 -16.23 3.67 0.77
C ALA A 306 -15.79 2.19 0.84
N ALA A 307 -15.47 1.68 2.04
CA ALA A 307 -15.10 0.27 2.24
C ALA A 307 -16.27 -0.68 1.94
N ARG A 308 -17.50 -0.31 2.32
CA ARG A 308 -18.70 -1.08 2.00
C ARG A 308 -18.97 -1.04 0.50
N ASP A 309 -18.86 0.14 -0.09
CA ASP A 309 -19.23 0.36 -1.49
C ASP A 309 -18.25 -0.35 -2.44
N ILE A 310 -16.94 -0.33 -2.14
CA ILE A 310 -15.94 -1.06 -2.93
C ILE A 310 -16.12 -2.58 -2.80
N PHE A 311 -16.41 -3.11 -1.61
CA PHE A 311 -16.64 -4.53 -1.42
C PHE A 311 -17.86 -5.02 -2.23
N ALA A 312 -18.95 -4.24 -2.24
CA ALA A 312 -20.13 -4.56 -3.06
C ALA A 312 -19.82 -4.56 -4.57
N ALA A 313 -18.88 -3.72 -5.02
CA ALA A 313 -18.42 -3.73 -6.41
C ALA A 313 -17.54 -4.95 -6.71
N VAL A 314 -16.62 -5.30 -5.82
CA VAL A 314 -15.79 -6.51 -5.94
C VAL A 314 -16.67 -7.77 -6.03
N HIS A 315 -17.70 -7.89 -5.18
CA HIS A 315 -18.64 -9.02 -5.23
C HIS A 315 -19.29 -9.19 -6.63
N LYS A 316 -19.51 -8.10 -7.36
CA LYS A 316 -20.06 -8.17 -8.73
C LYS A 316 -19.03 -8.54 -9.78
N ILE A 317 -17.73 -8.37 -9.48
CA ILE A 317 -16.62 -8.70 -10.40
C ILE A 317 -16.28 -10.19 -10.32
N ILE A 318 -16.38 -10.79 -9.12
CA ILE A 318 -15.88 -12.15 -8.83
C ILE A 318 -16.96 -13.14 -8.38
N GLY A 319 -18.19 -12.67 -8.17
CA GLY A 319 -19.36 -13.47 -7.66
C GLY A 319 -20.25 -14.02 -8.75
#